data_e87ab09fd977ed830b4ed0152e56e4da
#
_entry.id   e87ab09fd977ed830b4ed0152e56e4da
#
_cell.length_a   1.000
_cell.length_b   1.000
_cell.length_c   1.000
_cell.angle_alpha   90.00
_cell.angle_beta   90.00
_cell.angle_gamma   90.00
#
_symmetry.space_group_name_H-M   'P 1'
#
loop_
_entity.id
_entity.type
_entity.pdbx_description
1 polymer ?
#
loop_
_entity_poly.entity_id
_entity_poly.type
_entity_poly.pdbx_seq_one_letter_code
_entity_poly.pdbx_strand_id
1 'polypeptide(L)'
;LYEANTILASYDNTNGKFIAWFEGLGLKKTFVYNSIKRYELFLLTNNEEKVNSLSQKAVEIIGSKKVDDSLKIELLSEEGIEKKSDRDLKEYILQIISEHSEMNKVEEIEVILSFDKFEKEFLEIEDRFKNLKEQFKNGGSKIDLEKIKKINNLLKQI
;
A
#
# COMPACT_ATOMS: atom_id res chain seq x y z
N LEU A 1 -25.26 5.04 12.29
CA LEU A 1 -24.70 3.70 12.51
C LEU A 1 -23.17 3.73 12.58
N TYR A 2 -22.51 4.33 11.59
CA TYR A 2 -21.03 4.42 11.54
C TYR A 2 -20.48 5.19 12.75
N GLU A 3 -20.98 6.39 13.02
CA GLU A 3 -20.57 7.19 14.18
C GLU A 3 -20.82 6.47 15.51
N ALA A 4 -21.98 5.84 15.65
CA ALA A 4 -22.29 5.06 16.85
C ALA A 4 -21.34 3.89 17.04
N ASN A 5 -20.96 3.20 15.94
CA ASN A 5 -19.96 2.15 15.97
C ASN A 5 -18.61 2.69 16.44
N THR A 6 -18.14 3.80 15.87
CA THR A 6 -16.86 4.44 16.22
C THR A 6 -16.84 4.88 17.69
N ILE A 7 -17.90 5.53 18.15
CA ILE A 7 -18.01 6.01 19.55
C ILE A 7 -18.03 4.81 20.52
N LEU A 8 -18.88 3.81 20.27
CA LEU A 8 -19.04 2.69 21.19
C LEU A 8 -17.80 1.76 21.17
N ALA A 9 -17.09 1.66 20.03
CA ALA A 9 -15.84 0.94 19.95
C ALA A 9 -14.69 1.63 20.71
N SER A 10 -14.69 2.97 20.78
CA SER A 10 -13.67 3.71 21.52
C SER A 10 -13.79 3.60 23.05
N TYR A 11 -15.00 3.34 23.56
CA TYR A 11 -15.23 3.25 25.00
C TYR A 11 -14.95 1.88 25.61
N ASP A 12 -15.14 0.79 24.87
CA ASP A 12 -14.80 -0.55 25.31
C ASP A 12 -15.12 -1.59 24.20
N ASN A 13 -14.07 -2.04 23.53
CA ASN A 13 -14.20 -2.95 22.38
C ASN A 13 -14.59 -4.38 22.79
N THR A 14 -14.55 -4.72 24.07
CA THR A 14 -14.66 -6.10 24.55
C THR A 14 -16.08 -6.58 24.81
N ASN A 15 -17.05 -5.70 24.91
CA ASN A 15 -18.34 -6.06 25.51
C ASN A 15 -19.57 -6.04 24.57
N GLY A 16 -19.41 -5.98 23.28
CA GLY A 16 -20.53 -6.04 22.35
C GLY A 16 -21.56 -4.90 22.53
N LYS A 17 -21.16 -3.78 23.13
CA LYS A 17 -22.04 -2.62 23.39
C LYS A 17 -22.72 -2.11 22.13
N PHE A 18 -21.99 -2.08 21.02
CA PHE A 18 -22.56 -1.67 19.74
C PHE A 18 -23.64 -2.65 19.28
N ILE A 19 -23.39 -3.97 19.45
CA ILE A 19 -24.37 -5.00 19.10
C ILE A 19 -25.62 -4.85 19.96
N ALA A 20 -25.46 -4.78 21.28
CA ALA A 20 -26.59 -4.61 22.20
C ALA A 20 -27.39 -3.34 21.90
N TRP A 21 -26.70 -2.23 21.53
CA TRP A 21 -27.34 -0.98 21.18
C TRP A 21 -28.22 -1.11 19.93
N PHE A 22 -27.72 -1.64 18.83
CA PHE A 22 -28.52 -1.72 17.61
C PHE A 22 -29.60 -2.82 17.68
N GLU A 23 -29.33 -3.93 18.41
CA GLU A 23 -30.34 -4.97 18.68
C GLU A 23 -31.47 -4.43 19.55
N GLY A 24 -31.16 -3.57 20.53
CA GLY A 24 -32.15 -2.86 21.32
C GLY A 24 -33.03 -1.92 20.49
N LEU A 25 -32.55 -1.44 19.34
CA LEU A 25 -33.30 -0.69 18.34
C LEU A 25 -34.07 -1.58 17.34
N GLY A 26 -34.02 -2.90 17.48
CA GLY A 26 -34.63 -3.86 16.56
C GLY A 26 -33.94 -3.98 15.21
N LEU A 27 -32.69 -3.49 15.08
CA LEU A 27 -31.95 -3.54 13.83
C LEU A 27 -31.24 -4.91 13.65
N LYS A 28 -31.31 -5.45 12.44
CA LYS A 28 -30.62 -6.71 12.12
C LYS A 28 -29.12 -6.47 11.87
N LYS A 29 -28.30 -7.35 12.39
CA LYS A 29 -26.83 -7.32 12.27
C LYS A 29 -26.34 -7.12 10.83
N THR A 30 -26.89 -7.89 9.89
CA THR A 30 -26.53 -7.78 8.47
C THR A 30 -26.82 -6.38 7.91
N PHE A 31 -28.00 -5.82 8.23
CA PHE A 31 -28.37 -4.46 7.80
C PHE A 31 -27.36 -3.43 8.34
N VAL A 32 -27.07 -3.49 9.64
CA VAL A 32 -26.19 -2.54 10.32
C VAL A 32 -24.78 -2.55 9.70
N TYR A 33 -24.17 -3.72 9.59
CA TYR A 33 -22.80 -3.81 9.07
C TYR A 33 -22.71 -3.47 7.58
N ASN A 34 -23.74 -3.77 6.80
CA ASN A 34 -23.75 -3.38 5.39
C ASN A 34 -23.98 -1.87 5.21
N SER A 35 -24.76 -1.26 6.07
CA SER A 35 -24.90 0.21 6.08
C SER A 35 -23.59 0.90 6.46
N ILE A 36 -22.85 0.35 7.42
CA ILE A 36 -21.52 0.86 7.79
C ILE A 36 -20.56 0.74 6.61
N LYS A 37 -20.45 -0.44 5.98
CA LYS A 37 -19.60 -0.64 4.82
C LYS A 37 -19.94 0.30 3.66
N ARG A 38 -21.23 0.50 3.40
CA ARG A 38 -21.69 1.44 2.36
C ARG A 38 -21.24 2.87 2.66
N TYR A 39 -21.31 3.27 3.92
CA TYR A 39 -20.85 4.59 4.34
C TYR A 39 -19.32 4.72 4.30
N GLU A 40 -18.58 3.68 4.66
CA GLU A 40 -17.12 3.61 4.52
C GLU A 40 -16.69 3.77 3.05
N LEU A 41 -17.35 3.08 2.12
CA LEU A 41 -17.11 3.24 0.68
C LEU A 41 -17.44 4.66 0.19
N PHE A 42 -18.50 5.26 0.71
CA PHE A 42 -18.82 6.66 0.42
C PHE A 42 -17.74 7.61 0.93
N LEU A 43 -17.28 7.47 2.17
CA LEU A 43 -16.22 8.31 2.72
C LEU A 43 -14.92 8.19 1.92
N LEU A 44 -14.62 6.99 1.42
CA LEU A 44 -13.42 6.74 0.64
C LEU A 44 -13.44 7.38 -0.75
N THR A 45 -14.61 7.39 -1.41
CA THR A 45 -14.74 7.81 -2.82
C THR A 45 -15.42 9.16 -2.99
N ASN A 46 -16.11 9.64 -1.97
CA ASN A 46 -16.99 10.81 -2.01
C ASN A 46 -18.03 10.76 -3.15
N ASN A 47 -18.44 9.55 -3.56
CA ASN A 47 -19.38 9.33 -4.66
C ASN A 47 -20.62 8.56 -4.16
N GLU A 48 -21.60 9.32 -3.63
CA GLU A 48 -22.83 8.77 -3.07
C GLU A 48 -23.67 8.03 -4.11
N GLU A 49 -23.80 8.58 -5.31
CA GLU A 49 -24.59 8.00 -6.40
C GLU A 49 -24.07 6.61 -6.75
N LYS A 50 -22.77 6.50 -6.99
CA LYS A 50 -22.12 5.23 -7.33
C LYS A 50 -22.28 4.19 -6.23
N VAL A 51 -22.04 4.57 -5.00
CA VAL A 51 -22.16 3.67 -3.84
C VAL A 51 -23.61 3.22 -3.64
N ASN A 52 -24.58 4.11 -3.87
CA ASN A 52 -26.02 3.77 -3.75
C ASN A 52 -26.51 2.88 -4.89
N SER A 53 -25.89 2.93 -6.07
CA SER A 53 -26.24 2.06 -7.20
C SER A 53 -25.78 0.60 -7.02
N LEU A 54 -24.84 0.34 -6.08
CA LEU A 54 -24.35 -1.01 -5.81
C LEU A 54 -25.40 -1.90 -5.16
N SER A 55 -25.46 -3.15 -5.60
CA SER A 55 -26.23 -4.18 -4.89
C SER A 55 -25.69 -4.39 -3.45
N GLN A 56 -26.52 -4.89 -2.57
CA GLN A 56 -26.11 -5.24 -1.20
C GLN A 56 -24.90 -6.20 -1.19
N LYS A 57 -24.88 -7.15 -2.12
CA LYS A 57 -23.82 -8.13 -2.25
C LYS A 57 -22.53 -7.53 -2.81
N ALA A 58 -22.64 -6.59 -3.75
CA ALA A 58 -21.51 -5.83 -4.26
C ALA A 58 -20.83 -5.03 -3.13
N VAL A 59 -21.62 -4.37 -2.27
CA VAL A 59 -21.09 -3.68 -1.08
C VAL A 59 -20.36 -4.63 -0.13
N GLU A 60 -20.88 -5.84 0.08
CA GLU A 60 -20.19 -6.85 0.91
C GLU A 60 -18.85 -7.28 0.32
N ILE A 61 -18.79 -7.47 -1.00
CA ILE A 61 -17.60 -7.95 -1.72
C ILE A 61 -16.55 -6.85 -1.77
N ILE A 62 -16.89 -5.66 -2.29
CA ILE A 62 -15.98 -4.52 -2.42
C ILE A 62 -15.55 -4.00 -1.04
N GLY A 63 -16.47 -3.86 -0.10
CA GLY A 63 -16.19 -3.45 1.28
C GLY A 63 -15.54 -4.52 2.16
N SER A 64 -15.04 -5.60 1.57
CA SER A 64 -14.31 -6.64 2.29
C SER A 64 -12.93 -6.12 2.74
N LYS A 65 -12.45 -6.59 3.90
CA LYS A 65 -11.08 -6.32 4.38
C LYS A 65 -9.97 -6.90 3.48
N LYS A 66 -10.33 -7.78 2.55
CA LYS A 66 -9.39 -8.37 1.58
C LYS A 66 -9.13 -7.46 0.38
N VAL A 67 -9.97 -6.46 0.19
CA VAL A 67 -9.85 -5.43 -0.85
C VAL A 67 -9.27 -4.21 -0.17
N ASP A 68 -8.08 -3.80 -0.56
CA ASP A 68 -7.46 -2.59 -0.03
C ASP A 68 -8.17 -1.32 -0.51
N ASP A 69 -7.86 -0.20 0.11
CA ASP A 69 -8.58 1.04 -0.17
C ASP A 69 -8.29 1.61 -1.55
N SER A 70 -7.08 1.40 -2.08
CA SER A 70 -6.69 1.81 -3.44
C SER A 70 -7.52 1.07 -4.47
N LEU A 71 -7.64 -0.26 -4.31
CA LEU A 71 -8.44 -1.09 -5.18
C LEU A 71 -9.95 -0.79 -5.07
N LYS A 72 -10.44 -0.45 -3.87
CA LYS A 72 -11.85 0.00 -3.71
C LYS A 72 -12.12 1.27 -4.49
N ILE A 73 -11.20 2.24 -4.47
CA ILE A 73 -11.31 3.49 -5.24
C ILE A 73 -11.33 3.20 -6.75
N GLU A 74 -10.40 2.35 -7.21
CA GLU A 74 -10.29 1.94 -8.61
C GLU A 74 -11.59 1.27 -9.09
N LEU A 75 -12.06 0.25 -8.38
CA LEU A 75 -13.31 -0.47 -8.68
C LEU A 75 -14.52 0.46 -8.74
N LEU A 76 -14.62 1.41 -7.81
CA LEU A 76 -15.74 2.35 -7.78
C LEU A 76 -15.62 3.47 -8.82
N SER A 77 -14.45 3.67 -9.40
CA SER A 77 -14.23 4.56 -10.54
C SER A 77 -14.62 3.91 -11.88
N GLU A 78 -14.68 2.58 -11.93
CA GLU A 78 -14.97 1.84 -13.13
C GLU A 78 -16.46 1.96 -13.53
N GLU A 79 -16.72 2.26 -14.80
CA GLU A 79 -18.07 2.28 -15.34
C GLU A 79 -18.62 0.86 -15.44
N GLY A 80 -19.88 0.69 -15.03
CA GLY A 80 -20.58 -0.59 -15.14
C GLY A 80 -20.29 -1.61 -14.05
N ILE A 81 -19.47 -1.29 -13.05
CA ILE A 81 -19.20 -2.18 -11.92
C ILE A 81 -20.50 -2.56 -11.17
N GLU A 82 -21.46 -1.64 -11.13
CA GLU A 82 -22.78 -1.84 -10.52
C GLU A 82 -23.67 -2.82 -11.30
N LYS A 83 -23.34 -3.10 -12.57
CA LYS A 83 -24.07 -3.99 -13.46
C LYS A 83 -23.53 -5.42 -13.49
N LYS A 84 -22.33 -5.63 -12.94
CA LYS A 84 -21.73 -6.96 -12.87
C LYS A 84 -22.56 -7.86 -11.95
N SER A 85 -22.75 -9.12 -12.32
CA SER A 85 -23.33 -10.09 -11.40
C SER A 85 -22.41 -10.29 -10.18
N ASP A 86 -22.97 -10.75 -9.06
CA ASP A 86 -22.19 -11.00 -7.83
C ASP A 86 -21.02 -11.98 -8.06
N ARG A 87 -21.21 -12.94 -8.97
CA ARG A 87 -20.19 -13.91 -9.35
C ARG A 87 -19.08 -13.26 -10.17
N ASP A 88 -19.47 -12.54 -11.23
CA ASP A 88 -18.51 -11.87 -12.12
C ASP A 88 -17.71 -10.81 -11.38
N LEU A 89 -18.37 -10.06 -10.49
CA LEU A 89 -17.72 -9.09 -9.64
C LEU A 89 -16.66 -9.74 -8.73
N LYS A 90 -16.99 -10.88 -8.14
CA LYS A 90 -16.06 -11.60 -7.26
C LYS A 90 -14.88 -12.16 -8.04
N GLU A 91 -15.11 -12.76 -9.21
CA GLU A 91 -14.06 -13.29 -10.08
C GLU A 91 -13.15 -12.14 -10.57
N TYR A 92 -13.73 -11.02 -10.98
CA TYR A 92 -13.01 -9.83 -11.41
C TYR A 92 -12.10 -9.26 -10.31
N ILE A 93 -12.61 -9.11 -9.09
CA ILE A 93 -11.80 -8.63 -7.95
C ILE A 93 -10.66 -9.59 -7.62
N LEU A 94 -10.90 -10.90 -7.66
CA LEU A 94 -9.86 -11.90 -7.41
C LEU A 94 -8.76 -11.85 -8.49
N GLN A 95 -9.13 -11.62 -9.75
CA GLN A 95 -8.17 -11.44 -10.83
C GLN A 95 -7.28 -10.23 -10.59
N ILE A 96 -7.85 -9.05 -10.30
CA ILE A 96 -7.08 -7.83 -10.05
C ILE A 96 -6.15 -8.00 -8.83
N ILE A 97 -6.63 -8.60 -7.73
CA ILE A 97 -5.79 -8.87 -6.56
C ILE A 97 -4.59 -9.77 -6.93
N SER A 98 -4.81 -10.76 -7.80
CA SER A 98 -3.74 -11.64 -8.29
C SER A 98 -2.72 -10.87 -9.12
N GLU A 99 -3.19 -10.04 -10.07
CA GLU A 99 -2.35 -9.21 -10.92
C GLU A 99 -1.51 -8.22 -10.10
N HIS A 100 -2.12 -7.52 -9.13
CA HIS A 100 -1.41 -6.61 -8.22
C HIS A 100 -0.37 -7.35 -7.34
N SER A 101 -0.69 -8.57 -6.91
CA SER A 101 0.24 -9.37 -6.11
C SER A 101 1.45 -9.86 -6.92
N GLU A 102 1.28 -10.09 -8.21
CA GLU A 102 2.38 -10.44 -9.13
C GLU A 102 3.23 -9.21 -9.45
N MET A 103 2.62 -8.05 -9.71
CA MET A 103 3.33 -6.79 -9.93
C MET A 103 4.17 -6.39 -8.71
N ASN A 104 3.61 -6.47 -7.50
CA ASN A 104 4.34 -6.17 -6.27
C ASN A 104 5.55 -7.09 -6.06
N LYS A 105 5.46 -8.37 -6.46
CA LYS A 105 6.61 -9.29 -6.42
C LYS A 105 7.70 -8.91 -7.41
N VAL A 106 7.33 -8.44 -8.60
CA VAL A 106 8.28 -7.99 -9.63
C VAL A 106 9.00 -6.72 -9.15
N GLU A 107 8.26 -5.73 -8.62
CA GLU A 107 8.85 -4.51 -8.06
C GLU A 107 9.79 -4.82 -6.88
N GLU A 108 9.41 -5.73 -5.99
CA GLU A 108 10.25 -6.15 -4.85
C GLU A 108 11.55 -6.82 -5.32
N ILE A 109 11.49 -7.64 -6.38
CA ILE A 109 12.67 -8.26 -7.00
C ILE A 109 13.57 -7.21 -7.67
N GLU A 110 13.01 -6.23 -8.40
CA GLU A 110 13.78 -5.16 -9.04
C GLU A 110 14.49 -4.28 -8.00
N VAL A 111 13.84 -3.97 -6.88
CA VAL A 111 14.46 -3.23 -5.77
C VAL A 111 15.63 -4.03 -5.17
N ILE A 112 15.46 -5.33 -4.92
CA ILE A 112 16.51 -6.19 -4.38
C ILE A 112 17.71 -6.25 -5.36
N LEU A 113 17.47 -6.46 -6.66
CA LEU A 113 18.52 -6.50 -7.67
C LEU A 113 19.27 -5.16 -7.79
N SER A 114 18.58 -4.03 -7.63
CA SER A 114 19.21 -2.70 -7.62
C SER A 114 20.07 -2.49 -6.39
N PHE A 115 19.67 -3.01 -5.23
CA PHE A 115 20.41 -2.95 -3.97
C PHE A 115 21.68 -3.79 -4.03
N ASP A 116 21.61 -5.01 -4.55
CA ASP A 116 22.78 -5.89 -4.75
C ASP A 116 23.83 -5.26 -5.68
N LYS A 117 23.39 -4.56 -6.72
CA LYS A 117 24.27 -3.83 -7.63
C LYS A 117 24.94 -2.66 -6.92
N PHE A 118 24.20 -1.91 -6.14
CA PHE A 118 24.71 -0.78 -5.34
C PHE A 118 25.72 -1.25 -4.29
N GLU A 119 25.44 -2.34 -3.59
CA GLU A 119 26.34 -2.94 -2.59
C GLU A 119 27.67 -3.38 -3.23
N LYS A 120 27.62 -3.95 -4.44
CA LYS A 120 28.79 -4.36 -5.19
C LYS A 120 29.67 -3.16 -5.61
N GLU A 121 29.06 -2.09 -6.10
CA GLU A 121 29.74 -0.85 -6.45
C GLU A 121 30.38 -0.19 -5.21
N PHE A 122 29.69 -0.23 -4.07
CA PHE A 122 30.19 0.30 -2.80
C PHE A 122 31.41 -0.47 -2.31
N LEU A 123 31.40 -1.79 -2.35
CA LEU A 123 32.55 -2.63 -2.00
C LEU A 123 33.76 -2.38 -2.90
N GLU A 124 33.56 -2.16 -4.19
CA GLU A 124 34.65 -1.79 -5.12
C GLU A 124 35.27 -0.44 -4.78
N ILE A 125 34.46 0.54 -4.34
CA ILE A 125 34.93 1.85 -3.88
C ILE A 125 35.72 1.71 -2.58
N GLU A 126 35.28 0.90 -1.62
CA GLU A 126 36.01 0.63 -0.37
C GLU A 126 37.39 0.01 -0.65
N ASP A 127 37.45 -0.95 -1.53
CA ASP A 127 38.73 -1.60 -1.91
C ASP A 127 39.70 -0.62 -2.62
N ARG A 128 39.20 0.24 -3.47
CA ARG A 128 39.99 1.33 -4.06
C ARG A 128 40.49 2.32 -3.01
N PHE A 129 39.70 2.65 -2.01
CA PHE A 129 40.12 3.49 -0.90
C PHE A 129 41.22 2.83 -0.02
N LYS A 130 41.07 1.53 0.28
CA LYS A 130 42.08 0.77 1.02
C LYS A 130 43.42 0.76 0.27
N ASN A 131 43.40 0.46 -1.03
CA ASN A 131 44.58 0.47 -1.87
C ASN A 131 45.28 1.83 -1.94
N LEU A 132 44.51 2.91 -2.06
CA LEU A 132 45.03 4.29 -2.01
C LEU A 132 45.69 4.58 -0.64
N LYS A 133 45.09 4.16 0.45
CA LYS A 133 45.59 4.36 1.82
C LYS A 133 46.90 3.60 2.05
N GLU A 134 47.05 2.41 1.49
CA GLU A 134 48.31 1.63 1.54
C GLU A 134 49.41 2.27 0.66
N GLN A 135 49.10 2.75 -0.52
CA GLN A 135 50.04 3.50 -1.34
C GLN A 135 50.53 4.76 -0.67
N PHE A 136 49.68 5.45 0.10
CA PHE A 136 50.09 6.61 0.90
C PHE A 136 50.99 6.24 2.10
N LYS A 137 50.73 5.08 2.76
CA LYS A 137 51.56 4.61 3.90
C LYS A 137 52.95 4.18 3.47
N ASN A 138 53.06 3.65 2.25
CA ASN A 138 54.33 3.09 1.75
C ASN A 138 55.25 4.12 1.05
N GLY A 139 55.06 5.40 1.31
CA GLY A 139 56.04 6.45 0.99
C GLY A 139 56.11 6.82 -0.50
N GLY A 140 55.04 6.63 -1.24
CA GLY A 140 54.89 7.14 -2.61
C GLY A 140 54.89 8.67 -2.63
N SER A 141 55.99 9.26 -2.96
CA SER A 141 56.19 10.69 -3.02
C SER A 141 55.32 11.39 -4.07
N LYS A 142 54.92 12.61 -3.72
CA LYS A 142 54.17 13.59 -4.48
C LYS A 142 52.71 13.19 -4.69
N ILE A 143 51.91 13.64 -3.75
CA ILE A 143 50.47 13.76 -3.90
C ILE A 143 50.20 14.54 -5.19
N ASP A 144 49.72 13.87 -6.18
CA ASP A 144 49.30 14.49 -7.44
C ASP A 144 48.01 15.31 -7.12
N LEU A 145 48.21 16.59 -6.87
CA LEU A 145 47.11 17.54 -6.55
C LEU A 145 46.02 17.54 -7.62
N GLU A 146 46.33 17.15 -8.86
CA GLU A 146 45.33 16.98 -9.91
C GLU A 146 44.41 15.79 -9.67
N LYS A 147 44.93 14.67 -9.13
CA LYS A 147 44.12 13.50 -8.79
C LYS A 147 43.15 13.79 -7.62
N ILE A 148 43.62 14.56 -6.62
CA ILE A 148 42.78 15.00 -5.51
C ILE A 148 41.68 15.95 -6.01
N LYS A 149 41.98 16.88 -6.91
CA LYS A 149 40.98 17.77 -7.52
C LYS A 149 39.94 16.96 -8.34
N LYS A 150 40.39 15.92 -9.08
CA LYS A 150 39.46 15.04 -9.80
C LYS A 150 38.53 14.27 -8.89
N ILE A 151 39.03 13.71 -7.79
CA ILE A 151 38.21 13.01 -6.79
C ILE A 151 37.19 13.96 -6.13
N ASN A 152 37.62 15.17 -5.73
CA ASN A 152 36.73 16.17 -5.16
C ASN A 152 35.65 16.66 -6.14
N ASN A 153 35.95 16.68 -7.43
CA ASN A 153 34.95 17.05 -8.45
C ASN A 153 33.93 15.92 -8.68
N LEU A 154 34.34 14.66 -8.58
CA LEU A 154 33.44 13.50 -8.66
C LEU A 154 32.52 13.40 -7.43
N LEU A 155 33.05 13.68 -6.23
CA LEU A 155 32.25 13.69 -5.00
C LEU A 155 31.25 14.85 -4.92
N LYS A 156 31.40 15.89 -5.72
CA LYS A 156 30.44 17.01 -5.80
C LYS A 156 29.29 16.76 -6.79
N GLN A 157 29.36 15.67 -7.56
CA GLN A 157 28.35 15.29 -8.55
C GLN A 157 27.41 14.19 -8.04
N ILE A 158 27.64 13.70 -6.84
CA ILE A 158 26.77 12.80 -6.06
C ILE A 158 25.99 13.62 -5.04
#